data_a4559faad3f3f1f4d027b5cee80085f9
#
_entry.id   a4559faad3f3f1f4d027b5cee80085f9
#
_cell.length_a   1.000
_cell.length_b   1.000
_cell.length_c   1.000
_cell.angle_alpha   90.00
_cell.angle_beta   90.00
_cell.angle_gamma   90.00
#
_symmetry.space_group_name_H-M   'P 1'
#
loop_
_entity.id
_entity.type
_entity.pdbx_description
1 polymer ?
#
loop_
_entity_poly.entity_id
_entity_poly.type
_entity_poly.pdbx_seq_one_letter_code
_entity_poly.pdbx_strand_id
1 'polypeptide(L)'
;MKVLIIGGGGREHALAWKISQSPAVKKIYVAPGNGGTDLDNNIENINITDIRGLIDFATKQKIDLTVVGPEAPLAIGIVNEFKKNNLA
;
A
#
# COMPACT_ATOMS: atom_id res chain seq x y z
N MET A 1 -11.09 -3.03 7.41
CA MET A 1 -9.91 -2.14 7.25
C MET A 1 -9.33 -2.31 5.87
N LYS A 2 -9.04 -1.22 5.21
CA LYS A 2 -8.33 -1.21 3.93
C LYS A 2 -6.89 -0.78 4.17
N VAL A 3 -5.95 -1.51 3.62
CA VAL A 3 -4.52 -1.26 3.80
C VAL A 3 -3.85 -0.99 2.46
N LEU A 4 -2.98 0.02 2.41
CA LEU A 4 -2.16 0.32 1.25
C LEU A 4 -0.70 0.03 1.61
N ILE A 5 -0.04 -0.80 0.81
CA ILE A 5 1.37 -1.11 0.97
C ILE A 5 2.13 -0.50 -0.20
N ILE A 6 3.14 0.30 0.08
CA ILE A 6 3.93 0.97 -0.95
C ILE A 6 5.27 0.27 -1.10
N GLY A 7 5.50 -0.28 -2.26
CA GLY A 7 6.69 -1.04 -2.59
C GLY A 7 6.39 -2.15 -3.57
N GLY A 8 7.41 -2.76 -4.15
CA GLY A 8 7.25 -3.82 -5.14
C GLY A 8 8.18 -4.99 -4.94
N GLY A 9 8.89 -5.05 -3.82
CA GLY A 9 9.84 -6.11 -3.55
C GLY A 9 9.22 -7.33 -2.88
N GLY A 10 10.04 -8.34 -2.67
CA GLY A 10 9.62 -9.56 -2.00
C GLY A 10 9.15 -9.36 -0.57
N ARG A 11 9.71 -8.36 0.13
CA ARG A 11 9.29 -8.04 1.49
C ARG A 11 7.87 -7.53 1.54
N GLU A 12 7.51 -6.67 0.60
CA GLU A 12 6.16 -6.11 0.50
C GLU A 12 5.17 -7.21 0.15
N HIS A 13 5.55 -8.14 -0.71
CA HIS A 13 4.74 -9.31 -1.03
C HIS A 13 4.48 -10.15 0.22
N ALA A 14 5.52 -10.47 0.98
CA ALA A 14 5.40 -11.28 2.19
C ALA A 14 4.56 -10.56 3.24
N LEU A 15 4.72 -9.26 3.38
CA LEU A 15 3.95 -8.45 4.31
C LEU A 15 2.46 -8.43 3.92
N ALA A 16 2.18 -8.25 2.63
CA ALA A 16 0.79 -8.25 2.14
C ALA A 16 0.12 -9.59 2.44
N TRP A 17 0.81 -10.69 2.19
CA TRP A 17 0.28 -12.01 2.45
C TRP A 17 -0.01 -12.20 3.95
N LYS A 18 0.93 -11.77 4.79
CA LYS A 18 0.78 -11.89 6.24
C LYS A 18 -0.40 -11.07 6.75
N ILE A 19 -0.51 -9.83 6.27
CA ILE A 19 -1.61 -8.93 6.66
C ILE A 19 -2.95 -9.46 6.16
N SER A 20 -2.97 -10.08 4.98
CA SER A 20 -4.22 -10.59 4.40
C SER A 20 -4.87 -11.67 5.25
N GLN A 21 -4.13 -12.30 6.13
CA GLN A 21 -4.65 -13.33 7.02
C GLN A 21 -5.40 -12.77 8.22
N SER A 22 -5.31 -11.47 8.47
CA SER A 22 -6.04 -10.84 9.57
C SER A 22 -7.51 -10.69 9.20
N PRO A 23 -8.44 -11.15 10.06
CA PRO A 23 -9.87 -10.99 9.77
C PRO A 23 -10.34 -9.53 9.78
N ALA A 24 -9.55 -8.62 10.37
CA ALA A 24 -9.88 -7.20 10.37
C ALA A 24 -9.56 -6.52 9.04
N VAL A 25 -8.72 -7.14 8.19
CA VAL A 25 -8.30 -6.55 6.91
C VAL A 25 -9.16 -7.11 5.80
N LYS A 26 -9.92 -6.25 5.13
CA LYS A 26 -10.83 -6.66 4.06
C LYS A 26 -10.21 -6.54 2.68
N LYS A 27 -9.32 -5.57 2.49
CA LYS A 27 -8.69 -5.33 1.19
C LYS A 27 -7.30 -4.76 1.38
N ILE A 28 -6.36 -5.23 0.57
CA ILE A 28 -4.99 -4.76 0.55
C ILE A 28 -4.64 -4.31 -0.87
N TYR A 29 -4.10 -3.11 -0.98
CA TYR A 29 -3.57 -2.60 -2.24
C TYR A 29 -2.07 -2.50 -2.13
N VAL A 30 -1.34 -2.91 -3.17
CA VAL A 30 0.11 -2.82 -3.21
C VAL A 30 0.52 -1.97 -4.40
N ALA A 31 1.30 -0.92 -4.15
CA ALA A 31 1.68 0.05 -5.18
C ALA A 31 3.20 0.14 -5.28
N PRO A 32 3.80 -0.18 -6.40
CA PRO A 32 3.23 -0.74 -7.62
C PRO A 32 3.02 -2.26 -7.53
N GLY A 33 3.61 -2.90 -6.51
CA GLY A 33 3.52 -4.34 -6.37
C GLY A 33 4.38 -5.10 -7.38
N ASN A 34 4.16 -6.41 -7.42
CA ASN A 34 4.79 -7.28 -8.41
C ASN A 34 3.82 -8.42 -8.73
N GLY A 35 4.18 -9.26 -9.70
CA GLY A 35 3.31 -10.34 -10.13
C GLY A 35 2.90 -11.31 -9.03
N GLY A 36 3.73 -11.47 -8.00
CA GLY A 36 3.43 -12.36 -6.88
C GLY A 36 2.40 -11.82 -5.90
N THR A 37 2.20 -10.51 -5.85
CA THR A 37 1.27 -9.94 -4.88
C THR A 37 -0.19 -10.01 -5.31
N ASP A 38 -0.45 -10.42 -6.54
CA ASP A 38 -1.80 -10.49 -7.10
C ASP A 38 -2.38 -11.90 -7.06
N LEU A 39 -1.88 -12.74 -6.15
CA LEU A 39 -2.29 -14.14 -6.05
C LEU A 39 -3.52 -14.36 -5.16
N ASP A 40 -3.88 -13.39 -4.37
CA ASP A 40 -4.97 -13.51 -3.41
C ASP A 40 -6.11 -12.58 -3.79
N ASN A 41 -7.34 -13.02 -3.55
CA ASN A 41 -8.53 -12.26 -3.94
C ASN A 41 -8.66 -10.91 -3.24
N ASN A 42 -8.08 -10.77 -2.04
CA ASN A 42 -8.14 -9.51 -1.31
C ASN A 42 -6.87 -8.66 -1.44
N ILE A 43 -5.95 -9.06 -2.31
CA ILE A 43 -4.74 -8.29 -2.61
C ILE A 43 -4.80 -7.84 -4.06
N GLU A 44 -4.62 -6.54 -4.28
CA GLU A 44 -4.65 -5.98 -5.63
C GLU A 44 -3.45 -5.10 -5.85
N ASN A 45 -2.74 -5.32 -6.96
CA ASN A 45 -1.67 -4.43 -7.38
C ASN A 45 -2.26 -3.20 -8.06
N ILE A 46 -1.73 -2.03 -7.73
CA ILE A 46 -2.11 -0.79 -8.40
C ILE A 46 -0.85 -0.16 -9.00
N ASN A 47 -0.93 0.23 -10.25
CA ASN A 47 0.22 0.76 -10.97
C ASN A 47 0.36 2.27 -10.76
N ILE A 48 0.60 2.67 -9.51
CA ILE A 48 0.81 4.06 -9.13
C ILE A 48 2.18 4.17 -8.50
N THR A 49 3.03 5.04 -9.02
CA THR A 49 4.41 5.19 -8.56
C THR A 49 4.74 6.59 -8.07
N ASP A 50 3.84 7.55 -8.23
CA ASP A 50 4.07 8.92 -7.80
C ASP A 50 3.31 9.25 -6.52
N ILE A 51 3.85 10.17 -5.73
CA ILE A 51 3.29 10.53 -4.43
C ILE A 51 1.87 11.08 -4.55
N ARG A 52 1.65 11.98 -5.50
CA ARG A 52 0.33 12.59 -5.67
C ARG A 52 -0.73 11.58 -6.04
N GLY A 53 -0.40 10.65 -6.94
CA GLY A 53 -1.32 9.57 -7.30
C GLY A 53 -1.68 8.68 -6.13
N LEU A 54 -0.69 8.39 -5.28
CA LEU A 54 -0.92 7.57 -4.08
C LEU A 54 -1.81 8.29 -3.08
N ILE A 55 -1.62 9.59 -2.88
CA ILE A 55 -2.46 10.39 -2.01
C ILE A 55 -3.91 10.40 -2.51
N ASP A 56 -4.09 10.64 -3.81
CA ASP A 56 -5.42 10.63 -4.41
C ASP A 56 -6.09 9.27 -4.26
N PHE A 57 -5.35 8.20 -4.49
CA PHE A 57 -5.86 6.84 -4.34
C PHE A 57 -6.27 6.57 -2.90
N ALA A 58 -5.40 6.89 -1.94
CA ALA A 58 -5.66 6.65 -0.52
C ALA A 58 -6.89 7.41 -0.05
N THR A 59 -7.06 8.63 -0.55
CA THR A 59 -8.22 9.45 -0.21
C THR A 59 -9.51 8.89 -0.79
N LYS A 60 -9.50 8.54 -2.07
CA LYS A 60 -10.69 8.00 -2.74
C LYS A 60 -11.12 6.66 -2.18
N GLN A 61 -10.16 5.79 -1.90
CA GLN A 61 -10.45 4.45 -1.39
C GLN A 61 -10.65 4.41 0.12
N LYS A 62 -10.46 5.52 0.80
CA LYS A 62 -10.58 5.60 2.27
C LYS A 62 -9.69 4.57 2.95
N ILE A 63 -8.41 4.61 2.60
CA ILE A 63 -7.40 3.72 3.17
C ILE A 63 -7.25 4.00 4.67
N ASP A 64 -7.30 2.95 5.47
CA ASP A 64 -7.21 3.05 6.92
C ASP A 64 -5.77 3.08 7.42
N LEU A 65 -4.87 2.37 6.73
CA LEU A 65 -3.48 2.28 7.13
C LEU A 65 -2.60 2.17 5.89
N THR A 66 -1.50 2.91 5.88
CA THR A 66 -0.50 2.84 4.80
C THR A 66 0.83 2.37 5.37
N VAL A 67 1.40 1.35 4.75
CA VAL A 67 2.72 0.81 5.10
C VAL A 67 3.67 1.12 3.96
N VAL A 68 4.79 1.76 4.27
CA VAL A 68 5.78 2.12 3.26
C VAL A 68 6.98 1.18 3.42
N GLY A 69 7.32 0.45 2.35
CA GLY A 69 8.48 -0.41 2.35
C GLY A 69 9.75 0.40 2.54
N PRO A 70 10.71 -0.08 3.36
CA PRO A 70 11.93 0.69 3.65
C PRO A 70 12.81 0.93 2.43
N GLU A 71 12.62 0.13 1.39
CA GLU A 71 13.38 0.24 0.15
C GLU A 71 12.68 1.07 -0.92
N ALA A 72 11.48 1.59 -0.63
CA ALA A 72 10.76 2.42 -1.58
C ALA A 72 11.53 3.72 -1.82
N PRO A 73 11.84 4.09 -3.07
CA PRO A 73 12.62 5.29 -3.34
C PRO A 73 12.00 6.58 -2.82
N LEU A 74 10.69 6.60 -2.61
CA LEU A 74 9.96 7.78 -2.18
C LEU A 74 9.55 7.72 -0.71
N ALA A 75 10.11 6.78 0.07
CA ALA A 75 9.63 6.49 1.42
C ALA A 75 9.55 7.73 2.31
N ILE A 76 10.61 8.53 2.38
CA ILE A 76 10.65 9.71 3.25
C ILE A 76 9.64 10.76 2.80
N GLY A 77 9.62 11.05 1.50
CA GLY A 77 8.73 12.06 0.95
C GLY A 77 7.26 11.69 1.11
N ILE A 78 6.92 10.42 0.89
CA ILE A 78 5.52 10.00 0.94
C ILE A 78 4.98 10.01 2.37
N VAL A 79 5.79 9.67 3.36
CA VAL A 79 5.35 9.72 4.76
C VAL A 79 4.99 11.16 5.13
N ASN A 80 5.83 12.13 4.74
CA ASN A 80 5.56 13.53 5.03
C ASN A 80 4.30 14.02 4.33
N GLU A 81 4.10 13.67 3.07
CA GLU A 81 2.94 14.10 2.31
C GLU A 81 1.65 13.47 2.84
N PHE A 82 1.70 12.22 3.27
CA PHE A 82 0.54 11.58 3.88
C PHE A 82 0.14 12.27 5.17
N LYS A 83 1.11 12.65 5.99
CA LYS A 83 0.82 13.38 7.22
C LYS A 83 0.17 14.73 6.94
N LYS A 84 0.64 15.45 5.92
CA LYS A 84 0.06 16.73 5.54
C LYS A 84 -1.40 16.61 5.09
N ASN A 85 -1.77 15.44 4.57
CA ASN A 85 -3.13 15.19 4.09
C ASN A 85 -3.97 14.39 5.07
N ASN A 86 -3.54 14.28 6.31
CA ASN A 86 -4.22 13.56 7.39
C ASN A 86 -4.46 12.08 7.05
N LEU A 87 -3.53 11.45 6.33
CA LEU A 87 -3.60 10.03 6.00
C LEU A 87 -2.70 9.22 6.93
N ALA A 88 -3.13 8.02 7.25
CA ALA A 88 -2.37 7.13 8.10
C ALA A 88 -1.47 6.19 7.30
#